data_9f9cb47b24e2737c315d3c7a8ec9deea
#
_entry.id   9f9cb47b24e2737c315d3c7a8ec9deea
#
_cell.length_a   1.000
_cell.length_b   1.000
_cell.length_c   1.000
_cell.angle_alpha   90.00
_cell.angle_beta   90.00
_cell.angle_gamma   90.00
#
_symmetry.space_group_name_H-M   'P 1'
#
loop_
_entity.id
_entity.type
_entity.pdbx_description
1 polymer ?
#
loop_
_entity_poly.entity_id
_entity_poly.type
_entity_poly.pdbx_seq_one_letter_code
_entity_poly.pdbx_strand_id
1 'polypeptide(L)'
;MHGSAAPSSRTLLVGSGKIAARLAPQFLENGEVYALRRSDSPPPAGAIGIRADLAAPLAARLPAVDRMLVTLPPGDTPAAYRTALTHLAAALPAIPARTVFVSSTGVFDGSGSARPITERDQPGPTSMRSRGLLDGERAAVEIFDATIVRPAGIYGPGREYLLRTVRAGVAVEHARRTNRIHETDLVRTLEMLLRMPEPPRLLHAVDESPAPLGDVVTFIARELGVAVPPDIASAEPGGFVYDGTLVRSMLGRLDYPTYREGYAAMIAGSAA
;
A
#
# COMPACT_ATOMS: atom_id res chain seq x y z
N MET A 1 -17.62 -19.91 -37.05
CA MET A 1 -16.53 -19.03 -36.58
C MET A 1 -16.44 -19.19 -35.08
N HIS A 2 -15.49 -20.00 -34.59
CA HIS A 2 -15.25 -20.14 -33.16
C HIS A 2 -14.42 -18.93 -32.72
N GLY A 3 -15.05 -18.01 -32.04
CA GLY A 3 -14.35 -16.94 -31.36
C GLY A 3 -13.42 -17.56 -30.31
N SER A 4 -12.10 -17.50 -30.58
CA SER A 4 -11.10 -17.81 -29.56
C SER A 4 -11.29 -16.80 -28.42
N ALA A 5 -11.84 -17.27 -27.31
CA ALA A 5 -11.84 -16.49 -26.08
C ALA A 5 -10.38 -16.15 -25.77
N ALA A 6 -10.06 -14.87 -25.61
CA ALA A 6 -8.74 -14.46 -25.17
C ALA A 6 -8.39 -15.26 -23.91
N PRO A 7 -7.16 -15.75 -23.77
CA PRO A 7 -6.78 -16.54 -22.59
C PRO A 7 -7.07 -15.70 -21.34
N SER A 8 -7.87 -16.25 -20.44
CA SER A 8 -8.24 -15.57 -19.19
C SER A 8 -6.97 -15.33 -18.39
N SER A 9 -6.66 -14.07 -18.05
CA SER A 9 -5.47 -13.74 -17.28
C SER A 9 -5.64 -14.21 -15.83
N ARG A 10 -4.54 -14.65 -15.21
CA ARG A 10 -4.52 -15.12 -13.82
C ARG A 10 -3.74 -14.18 -12.93
N THR A 11 -4.36 -13.76 -11.84
CA THR A 11 -3.75 -12.84 -10.88
C THR A 11 -3.67 -13.47 -9.50
N LEU A 12 -2.50 -13.41 -8.87
CA LEU A 12 -2.29 -13.85 -7.48
C LEU A 12 -2.18 -12.64 -6.55
N LEU A 13 -3.05 -12.57 -5.56
CA LEU A 13 -3.01 -11.61 -4.47
C LEU A 13 -2.38 -12.27 -3.25
N VAL A 14 -1.13 -11.93 -2.94
CA VAL A 14 -0.40 -12.41 -1.76
C VAL A 14 -0.63 -11.45 -0.60
N GLY A 15 -1.39 -11.89 0.40
CA GLY A 15 -1.94 -11.04 1.44
C GLY A 15 -3.36 -10.56 1.10
N SER A 16 -4.37 -11.22 1.66
CA SER A 16 -5.79 -10.94 1.38
C SER A 16 -6.37 -9.90 2.34
N GLY A 17 -5.73 -8.73 2.44
CA GLY A 17 -6.20 -7.60 3.24
C GLY A 17 -7.16 -6.67 2.46
N LYS A 18 -7.49 -5.51 3.04
CA LYS A 18 -8.42 -4.52 2.47
C LYS A 18 -8.05 -4.07 1.05
N ILE A 19 -6.77 -3.88 0.76
CA ILE A 19 -6.30 -3.47 -0.57
C ILE A 19 -6.57 -4.59 -1.59
N ALA A 20 -6.21 -5.84 -1.26
CA ALA A 20 -6.48 -6.98 -2.11
C ALA A 20 -7.99 -7.17 -2.37
N ALA A 21 -8.83 -7.02 -1.33
CA ALA A 21 -10.28 -7.12 -1.47
C ALA A 21 -10.88 -6.07 -2.41
N ARG A 22 -10.35 -4.84 -2.40
CA ARG A 22 -10.78 -3.76 -3.30
C ARG A 22 -10.24 -3.92 -4.72
N LEU A 23 -9.07 -4.55 -4.87
CA LEU A 23 -8.44 -4.75 -6.17
C LEU A 23 -9.02 -5.98 -6.92
N ALA A 24 -9.43 -7.03 -6.20
CA ALA A 24 -9.88 -8.28 -6.80
C ALA A 24 -10.97 -8.13 -7.88
N PRO A 25 -12.03 -7.32 -7.70
CA PRO A 25 -13.09 -7.14 -8.70
C PRO A 25 -12.54 -6.71 -10.07
N GLN A 26 -11.52 -5.84 -10.10
CA GLN A 26 -10.95 -5.30 -11.35
C GLN A 26 -10.28 -6.39 -12.21
N PHE A 27 -9.83 -7.49 -11.61
CA PHE A 27 -9.19 -8.61 -12.30
C PHE A 27 -10.14 -9.79 -12.53
N LEU A 28 -11.21 -9.89 -11.75
CA LEU A 28 -12.26 -10.91 -11.94
C LEU A 28 -13.08 -10.69 -13.21
N GLU A 29 -13.19 -9.45 -13.70
CA GLU A 29 -13.90 -9.14 -14.93
C GLU A 29 -13.34 -9.87 -16.17
N ASN A 30 -12.03 -10.15 -16.18
CA ASN A 30 -11.35 -10.69 -17.36
C ASN A 30 -10.40 -11.86 -17.02
N GLY A 31 -10.60 -12.54 -15.89
CA GLY A 31 -9.72 -13.63 -15.52
C GLY A 31 -10.01 -14.27 -14.16
N GLU A 32 -9.07 -15.12 -13.73
CA GLU A 32 -9.11 -15.78 -12.44
C GLU A 32 -8.27 -15.00 -11.42
N VAL A 33 -8.79 -14.86 -10.21
CA VAL A 33 -8.08 -14.25 -9.09
C VAL A 33 -7.88 -15.28 -7.99
N TYR A 34 -6.64 -15.49 -7.60
CA TYR A 34 -6.24 -16.30 -6.47
C TYR A 34 -5.85 -15.39 -5.31
N ALA A 35 -6.29 -15.73 -4.09
CA ALA A 35 -5.98 -14.95 -2.88
C ALA A 35 -5.27 -15.83 -1.85
N LEU A 36 -3.96 -15.65 -1.71
CA LEU A 36 -3.15 -16.35 -0.73
C LEU A 36 -3.19 -15.62 0.61
N ARG A 37 -3.50 -16.35 1.67
CA ARG A 37 -3.61 -15.81 3.04
C ARG A 37 -3.28 -16.85 4.10
N ARG A 38 -2.87 -16.38 5.26
CA ARG A 38 -2.57 -17.23 6.43
C ARG A 38 -3.82 -17.57 7.23
N SER A 39 -4.74 -16.60 7.39
CA SER A 39 -5.95 -16.73 8.21
C SER A 39 -7.07 -17.50 7.51
N ASP A 40 -8.06 -17.94 8.31
CA ASP A 40 -9.29 -18.57 7.82
C ASP A 40 -10.35 -17.56 7.31
N SER A 41 -10.04 -16.25 7.32
CA SER A 41 -10.94 -15.23 6.76
C SER A 41 -11.33 -15.58 5.31
N PRO A 42 -12.54 -15.29 4.85
CA PRO A 42 -12.93 -15.57 3.47
C PRO A 42 -12.06 -14.77 2.48
N PRO A 43 -11.79 -15.31 1.28
CA PRO A 43 -11.13 -14.55 0.22
C PRO A 43 -12.05 -13.42 -0.26
N PRO A 44 -11.52 -12.46 -1.04
CA PRO A 44 -12.38 -11.53 -1.77
C PRO A 44 -13.44 -12.27 -2.56
N ALA A 45 -14.65 -11.71 -2.65
CA ALA A 45 -15.77 -12.33 -3.37
C ALA A 45 -15.37 -12.68 -4.81
N GLY A 46 -15.63 -13.90 -5.24
CA GLY A 46 -15.26 -14.42 -6.56
C GLY A 46 -13.82 -14.91 -6.69
N ALA A 47 -12.93 -14.61 -5.75
CA ALA A 47 -11.55 -15.08 -5.79
C ALA A 47 -11.42 -16.51 -5.21
N ILE A 48 -10.48 -17.27 -5.75
CA ILE A 48 -10.13 -18.61 -5.26
C ILE A 48 -9.17 -18.47 -4.09
N GLY A 49 -9.59 -18.90 -2.90
CA GLY A 49 -8.77 -18.82 -1.70
C GLY A 49 -7.68 -19.89 -1.65
N ILE A 50 -6.45 -19.47 -1.33
CA ILE A 50 -5.34 -20.38 -1.02
C ILE A 50 -4.89 -20.07 0.40
N ARG A 51 -4.94 -21.08 1.28
CA ARG A 51 -4.44 -20.94 2.65
C ARG A 51 -3.00 -21.44 2.71
N ALA A 52 -2.08 -20.55 3.07
CA ALA A 52 -0.68 -20.89 3.28
C ALA A 52 0.00 -19.89 4.23
N ASP A 53 0.98 -20.39 4.99
CA ASP A 53 1.88 -19.54 5.78
C ASP A 53 3.24 -19.51 5.07
N LEU A 54 3.63 -18.33 4.63
CA LEU A 54 4.90 -18.11 3.93
C LEU A 54 6.12 -18.08 4.88
N ALA A 55 5.92 -18.17 6.18
CA ALA A 55 7.02 -18.36 7.14
C ALA A 55 7.72 -19.73 6.96
N ALA A 56 7.04 -20.70 6.32
CA ALA A 56 7.57 -22.02 5.98
C ALA A 56 7.37 -22.33 4.48
N PRO A 57 8.12 -23.30 3.92
CA PRO A 57 7.90 -23.79 2.56
C PRO A 57 6.47 -24.29 2.38
N LEU A 58 5.86 -24.01 1.23
CA LEU A 58 4.52 -24.47 0.93
C LEU A 58 4.51 -25.96 0.58
N ALA A 59 3.54 -26.69 1.14
CA ALA A 59 3.38 -28.11 0.87
C ALA A 59 2.87 -28.40 -0.56
N ALA A 60 2.14 -27.45 -1.16
CA ALA A 60 1.56 -27.60 -2.49
C ALA A 60 2.08 -26.52 -3.44
N ARG A 61 2.12 -26.82 -4.73
CA ARG A 61 2.41 -25.84 -5.76
C ARG A 61 1.26 -24.86 -5.93
N LEU A 62 1.61 -23.62 -6.20
CA LEU A 62 0.68 -22.56 -6.57
C LEU A 62 0.31 -22.69 -8.06
N PRO A 63 -0.84 -22.13 -8.48
CA PRO A 63 -1.20 -22.04 -9.89
C PRO A 63 -0.20 -21.17 -10.66
N ALA A 64 -0.08 -21.44 -11.97
CA ALA A 64 0.60 -20.50 -12.86
C ALA A 64 -0.23 -19.22 -12.97
N VAL A 65 0.42 -18.07 -12.79
CA VAL A 65 -0.24 -16.76 -12.83
C VAL A 65 0.58 -15.76 -13.65
N ASP A 66 -0.12 -14.82 -14.30
CA ASP A 66 0.49 -13.80 -15.14
C ASP A 66 0.93 -12.58 -14.33
N ARG A 67 0.17 -12.29 -13.27
CA ARG A 67 0.35 -11.12 -12.42
C ARG A 67 0.32 -11.49 -10.95
N MET A 68 1.10 -10.75 -10.16
CA MET A 68 1.13 -10.96 -8.71
C MET A 68 1.20 -9.62 -7.98
N LEU A 69 0.34 -9.43 -6.98
CA LEU A 69 0.43 -8.36 -6.01
C LEU A 69 0.85 -8.92 -4.66
N VAL A 70 1.89 -8.35 -4.06
CA VAL A 70 2.34 -8.71 -2.71
C VAL A 70 2.05 -7.58 -1.75
N THR A 71 1.17 -7.85 -0.75
CA THR A 71 0.75 -6.89 0.30
C THR A 71 0.93 -7.48 1.70
N LEU A 72 2.00 -8.22 1.90
CA LEU A 72 2.31 -8.82 3.20
C LEU A 72 2.62 -7.75 4.26
N PRO A 73 2.20 -7.92 5.50
CA PRO A 73 2.67 -7.07 6.59
C PRO A 73 4.16 -7.32 6.86
N PRO A 74 4.89 -6.33 7.44
CA PRO A 74 6.22 -6.58 7.96
C PRO A 74 6.17 -7.73 8.98
N GLY A 75 7.12 -8.64 8.91
CA GLY A 75 7.26 -9.69 9.91
C GLY A 75 8.08 -9.23 11.12
N ASP A 76 8.29 -10.15 12.05
CA ASP A 76 8.96 -9.88 13.33
C ASP A 76 10.49 -9.84 13.22
N THR A 77 11.06 -10.18 12.06
CA THR A 77 12.50 -10.15 11.80
C THR A 77 12.80 -9.38 10.52
N PRO A 78 14.00 -8.79 10.38
CA PRO A 78 14.39 -8.10 9.15
C PRO A 78 14.33 -9.00 7.90
N ALA A 79 14.63 -10.30 8.03
CA ALA A 79 14.64 -11.25 6.93
C ALA A 79 13.25 -11.86 6.61
N ALA A 80 12.20 -11.52 7.34
CA ALA A 80 10.89 -12.17 7.20
C ALA A 80 10.31 -12.05 5.77
N TYR A 81 10.47 -10.90 5.13
CA TYR A 81 10.04 -10.72 3.74
C TYR A 81 10.84 -11.60 2.78
N ARG A 82 12.16 -11.63 2.90
CA ARG A 82 13.03 -12.46 2.05
C ARG A 82 12.66 -13.93 2.17
N THR A 83 12.48 -14.42 3.39
CA THR A 83 12.02 -15.80 3.65
C THR A 83 10.68 -16.08 2.97
N ALA A 84 9.69 -15.21 3.18
CA ALA A 84 8.36 -15.38 2.59
C ALA A 84 8.39 -15.36 1.06
N LEU A 85 9.15 -14.43 0.46
CA LEU A 85 9.28 -14.32 -1.00
C LEU A 85 10.05 -15.50 -1.61
N THR A 86 11.06 -16.04 -0.93
CA THR A 86 11.76 -17.25 -1.35
C THR A 86 10.85 -18.47 -1.36
N HIS A 87 10.06 -18.66 -0.29
CA HIS A 87 9.09 -19.76 -0.23
C HIS A 87 7.99 -19.61 -1.30
N LEU A 88 7.53 -18.38 -1.53
CA LEU A 88 6.55 -18.06 -2.57
C LEU A 88 7.09 -18.42 -3.97
N ALA A 89 8.32 -18.02 -4.28
CA ALA A 89 8.96 -18.32 -5.57
C ALA A 89 9.14 -19.83 -5.78
N ALA A 90 9.55 -20.55 -4.74
CA ALA A 90 9.73 -22.00 -4.82
C ALA A 90 8.40 -22.75 -5.08
N ALA A 91 7.28 -22.20 -4.63
CA ALA A 91 5.95 -22.79 -4.84
C ALA A 91 5.34 -22.46 -6.20
N LEU A 92 5.75 -21.37 -6.85
CA LEU A 92 5.28 -20.99 -8.18
C LEU A 92 5.88 -21.88 -9.27
N PRO A 93 5.13 -22.27 -10.30
CA PRO A 93 5.67 -23.03 -11.43
C PRO A 93 6.57 -22.19 -12.34
N ALA A 94 6.35 -20.87 -12.37
CA ALA A 94 7.15 -19.87 -13.08
C ALA A 94 6.99 -18.50 -12.40
N ILE A 95 7.97 -17.64 -12.59
CA ILE A 95 7.89 -16.24 -12.13
C ILE A 95 6.82 -15.50 -12.95
N PRO A 96 5.85 -14.82 -12.31
CA PRO A 96 4.84 -14.05 -13.02
C PRO A 96 5.46 -12.95 -13.88
N ALA A 97 4.90 -12.71 -15.06
CA ALA A 97 5.38 -11.67 -15.98
C ALA A 97 5.29 -10.25 -15.36
N ARG A 98 4.41 -10.08 -14.37
CA ARG A 98 4.24 -8.82 -13.65
C ARG A 98 4.10 -9.04 -12.15
N THR A 99 4.99 -8.44 -11.39
CA THR A 99 4.92 -8.45 -9.91
C THR A 99 4.97 -7.03 -9.38
N VAL A 100 4.06 -6.71 -8.47
CA VAL A 100 4.05 -5.45 -7.71
C VAL A 100 4.18 -5.77 -6.23
N PHE A 101 5.16 -5.18 -5.57
CA PHE A 101 5.40 -5.31 -4.13
C PHE A 101 5.04 -4.01 -3.41
N VAL A 102 4.10 -4.07 -2.48
CA VAL A 102 3.68 -2.92 -1.66
C VAL A 102 4.56 -2.85 -0.42
N SER A 103 5.46 -1.88 -0.42
CA SER A 103 6.33 -1.50 0.69
C SER A 103 5.71 -0.37 1.53
N SER A 104 6.49 0.63 1.92
CA SER A 104 6.06 1.82 2.65
C SER A 104 7.10 2.94 2.53
N THR A 105 6.65 4.21 2.56
CA THR A 105 7.56 5.35 2.79
C THR A 105 8.29 5.27 4.13
N GLY A 106 7.89 4.36 5.03
CA GLY A 106 8.59 4.09 6.29
C GLY A 106 10.03 3.58 6.15
N VAL A 107 10.51 3.27 4.95
CA VAL A 107 11.94 2.97 4.69
C VAL A 107 12.86 4.17 4.92
N PHE A 108 12.30 5.38 5.02
CA PHE A 108 13.04 6.64 5.21
C PHE A 108 13.08 7.12 6.67
N ASP A 109 12.83 6.28 7.66
CA ASP A 109 12.73 6.68 9.07
C ASP A 109 14.00 7.32 9.67
N GLY A 110 15.16 7.12 9.06
CA GLY A 110 16.43 7.74 9.44
C GLY A 110 16.94 8.77 8.43
N SER A 111 16.16 9.11 7.41
CA SER A 111 16.59 10.07 6.37
C SER A 111 16.28 11.49 6.83
N GLY A 112 17.28 12.37 6.78
CA GLY A 112 17.08 13.81 6.90
C GLY A 112 16.94 14.44 5.52
N SER A 113 15.87 15.23 5.27
CA SER A 113 15.73 15.95 4.01
C SER A 113 15.01 17.28 4.21
N ALA A 114 15.63 18.36 3.74
CA ALA A 114 15.02 19.67 3.69
C ALA A 114 14.08 19.85 2.48
N ARG A 115 14.19 18.99 1.46
CA ARG A 115 13.35 18.96 0.26
C ARG A 115 12.48 17.72 0.23
N PRO A 116 11.42 17.67 -0.60
CA PRO A 116 10.66 16.46 -0.82
C PRO A 116 11.54 15.28 -1.28
N ILE A 117 11.29 14.13 -0.69
CA ILE A 117 11.97 12.86 -1.02
C ILE A 117 11.34 12.29 -2.28
N THR A 118 12.16 11.98 -3.27
CA THR A 118 11.77 11.41 -4.56
C THR A 118 12.13 9.93 -4.64
N GLU A 119 11.71 9.23 -5.69
CA GLU A 119 12.06 7.84 -5.98
C GLU A 119 13.58 7.63 -6.20
N ARG A 120 14.33 8.70 -6.48
CA ARG A 120 15.79 8.67 -6.68
C ARG A 120 16.57 8.69 -5.37
N ASP A 121 15.92 9.06 -4.26
CA ASP A 121 16.57 9.19 -2.96
C ASP A 121 16.76 7.82 -2.33
N GLN A 122 17.94 7.60 -1.74
CA GLN A 122 18.26 6.34 -1.08
C GLN A 122 17.65 6.31 0.32
N PRO A 123 16.95 5.23 0.71
CA PRO A 123 16.48 5.05 2.06
C PRO A 123 17.62 4.96 3.08
N GLY A 124 17.42 5.56 4.26
CA GLY A 124 18.30 5.43 5.40
C GLY A 124 17.59 4.76 6.59
N PRO A 125 17.32 3.44 6.54
CA PRO A 125 16.53 2.77 7.57
C PRO A 125 17.30 2.67 8.89
N THR A 126 16.65 3.06 10.00
CA THR A 126 17.23 3.00 11.34
C THR A 126 16.55 1.97 12.24
N SER A 127 15.25 1.79 12.13
CA SER A 127 14.50 0.80 12.90
C SER A 127 14.60 -0.61 12.30
N MET A 128 14.31 -1.63 13.10
CA MET A 128 14.19 -3.01 12.62
C MET A 128 13.10 -3.13 11.56
N ARG A 129 11.97 -2.41 11.73
CA ARG A 129 10.87 -2.39 10.78
C ARG A 129 11.29 -1.82 9.41
N SER A 130 11.95 -0.69 9.38
CA SER A 130 12.38 -0.04 8.12
C SER A 130 13.47 -0.83 7.41
N ARG A 131 14.39 -1.46 8.15
CA ARG A 131 15.38 -2.40 7.59
C ARG A 131 14.72 -3.61 6.97
N GLY A 132 13.71 -4.19 7.63
CA GLY A 132 12.93 -5.31 7.08
C GLY A 132 12.15 -4.92 5.82
N LEU A 133 11.56 -3.72 5.77
CA LEU A 133 10.92 -3.21 4.56
C LEU A 133 11.92 -3.11 3.40
N LEU A 134 13.10 -2.52 3.63
CA LEU A 134 14.12 -2.37 2.59
C LEU A 134 14.70 -3.72 2.13
N ASP A 135 14.89 -4.68 3.04
CA ASP A 135 15.28 -6.05 2.64
C ASP A 135 14.19 -6.73 1.81
N GLY A 136 12.91 -6.51 2.16
CA GLY A 136 11.77 -6.98 1.38
C GLY A 136 11.72 -6.40 -0.03
N GLU A 137 11.97 -5.09 -0.18
CA GLU A 137 12.07 -4.46 -1.51
C GLU A 137 13.19 -5.09 -2.36
N ARG A 138 14.38 -5.24 -1.77
CA ARG A 138 15.53 -5.86 -2.45
C ARG A 138 15.23 -7.30 -2.87
N ALA A 139 14.65 -8.09 -1.96
CA ALA A 139 14.27 -9.46 -2.26
C ALA A 139 13.19 -9.55 -3.35
N ALA A 140 12.20 -8.65 -3.34
CA ALA A 140 11.16 -8.61 -4.37
C ALA A 140 11.72 -8.27 -5.76
N VAL A 141 12.66 -7.35 -5.84
CA VAL A 141 13.36 -7.03 -7.10
C VAL A 141 14.24 -8.19 -7.55
N GLU A 142 15.04 -8.76 -6.64
CA GLU A 142 15.97 -9.85 -6.94
C GLU A 142 15.26 -11.13 -7.42
N ILE A 143 14.15 -11.49 -6.78
CA ILE A 143 13.45 -12.76 -7.03
C ILE A 143 12.42 -12.65 -8.16
N PHE A 144 11.72 -11.52 -8.25
CA PHE A 144 10.55 -11.35 -9.10
C PHE A 144 10.66 -10.21 -10.13
N ASP A 145 11.76 -9.48 -10.17
CA ASP A 145 11.89 -8.20 -10.93
C ASP A 145 10.69 -7.27 -10.65
N ALA A 146 10.30 -7.17 -9.39
CA ALA A 146 9.08 -6.51 -8.97
C ALA A 146 9.16 -4.98 -9.08
N THR A 147 8.05 -4.36 -9.46
CA THR A 147 7.82 -2.93 -9.21
C THR A 147 7.56 -2.70 -7.74
N ILE A 148 8.28 -1.77 -7.13
CA ILE A 148 8.12 -1.40 -5.73
C ILE A 148 7.17 -0.20 -5.62
N VAL A 149 6.14 -0.32 -4.78
CA VAL A 149 5.27 0.80 -4.42
C VAL A 149 5.48 1.15 -2.96
N ARG A 150 5.81 2.39 -2.68
CA ARG A 150 5.96 2.94 -1.32
C ARG A 150 4.77 3.86 -1.01
N PRO A 151 3.65 3.35 -0.52
CA PRO A 151 2.56 4.20 -0.09
C PRO A 151 2.92 4.97 1.18
N ALA A 152 2.43 6.21 1.27
CA ALA A 152 2.40 6.98 2.50
C ALA A 152 1.28 6.48 3.43
N GLY A 153 0.85 7.27 4.39
CA GLY A 153 -0.22 6.88 5.31
C GLY A 153 -1.52 6.56 4.54
N ILE A 154 -1.85 5.29 4.41
CA ILE A 154 -3.06 4.85 3.71
C ILE A 154 -4.27 5.13 4.59
N TYR A 155 -5.24 5.87 4.06
CA TYR A 155 -6.51 6.17 4.72
C TYR A 155 -7.70 5.91 3.79
N GLY A 156 -8.91 5.86 4.33
CA GLY A 156 -10.13 5.56 3.59
C GLY A 156 -11.12 4.75 4.44
N PRO A 157 -12.25 4.30 3.91
CA PRO A 157 -13.25 3.54 4.63
C PRO A 157 -12.69 2.31 5.36
N GLY A 158 -12.91 2.26 6.68
CA GLY A 158 -12.37 1.24 7.56
C GLY A 158 -10.88 1.41 7.94
N ARG A 159 -10.26 2.56 7.60
CA ARG A 159 -8.92 2.99 8.04
C ARG A 159 -9.01 4.31 8.78
N GLU A 160 -9.81 4.32 9.81
CA GLU A 160 -10.30 5.52 10.52
C GLU A 160 -9.44 5.91 11.73
N TYR A 161 -8.16 5.52 11.76
CA TYR A 161 -7.30 5.79 12.90
C TYR A 161 -7.33 7.28 13.30
N LEU A 162 -7.12 8.18 12.34
CA LEU A 162 -7.05 9.61 12.64
C LEU A 162 -8.43 10.21 12.99
N LEU A 163 -9.52 9.72 12.38
CA LEU A 163 -10.87 10.11 12.78
C LEU A 163 -11.15 9.73 14.24
N ARG A 164 -10.76 8.53 14.67
CA ARG A 164 -10.88 8.09 16.06
C ARG A 164 -10.01 8.91 17.01
N THR A 165 -8.77 9.21 16.60
CA THR A 165 -7.84 10.07 17.36
C THR A 165 -8.44 11.45 17.63
N VAL A 166 -9.02 12.07 16.62
CA VAL A 166 -9.66 13.39 16.73
C VAL A 166 -10.92 13.32 17.59
N ARG A 167 -11.81 12.34 17.36
CA ARG A 167 -13.02 12.15 18.21
C ARG A 167 -12.69 11.94 19.67
N ALA A 168 -11.60 11.26 19.96
CA ALA A 168 -11.13 10.98 21.33
C ALA A 168 -10.33 12.14 21.95
N GLY A 169 -10.05 13.22 21.21
CA GLY A 169 -9.26 14.35 21.69
C GLY A 169 -7.82 13.98 22.08
N VAL A 170 -7.26 12.91 21.48
CA VAL A 170 -5.89 12.46 21.81
C VAL A 170 -4.89 13.46 21.25
N ALA A 171 -4.01 13.97 22.11
CA ALA A 171 -2.96 14.91 21.75
C ALA A 171 -2.04 14.37 20.63
N VAL A 172 -1.67 15.23 19.69
CA VAL A 172 -0.79 14.89 18.56
C VAL A 172 0.24 15.99 18.31
N GLU A 173 1.36 15.65 17.70
CA GLU A 173 2.39 16.61 17.30
C GLU A 173 1.92 17.41 16.07
N HIS A 174 1.43 18.63 16.26
CA HIS A 174 0.84 19.44 15.18
C HIS A 174 1.84 19.79 14.09
N ALA A 175 3.07 20.07 14.44
CA ALA A 175 4.11 20.48 13.49
C ALA A 175 4.67 19.30 12.66
N ARG A 176 4.33 18.04 12.99
CA ARG A 176 4.81 16.85 12.29
C ARG A 176 4.39 16.86 10.82
N ARG A 177 5.34 16.76 9.91
CA ARG A 177 5.05 16.63 8.47
C ARG A 177 4.47 15.26 8.17
N THR A 178 3.35 15.23 7.45
CA THR A 178 2.65 13.99 7.13
C THR A 178 2.25 13.92 5.67
N ASN A 179 2.26 12.72 5.13
CA ASN A 179 1.84 12.41 3.77
C ASN A 179 0.85 11.25 3.82
N ARG A 180 -0.02 11.17 2.85
CA ARG A 180 -1.03 10.13 2.77
C ARG A 180 -1.39 9.79 1.34
N ILE A 181 -2.15 8.73 1.19
CA ILE A 181 -2.81 8.32 -0.05
C ILE A 181 -4.16 7.71 0.31
N HIS A 182 -5.22 8.12 -0.38
CA HIS A 182 -6.50 7.47 -0.21
C HIS A 182 -6.47 6.06 -0.80
N GLU A 183 -7.10 5.09 -0.13
CA GLU A 183 -7.05 3.69 -0.55
C GLU A 183 -7.61 3.46 -1.96
N THR A 184 -8.57 4.27 -2.43
CA THR A 184 -9.08 4.23 -3.80
C THR A 184 -7.97 4.53 -4.81
N ASP A 185 -7.23 5.61 -4.60
CA ASP A 185 -6.14 6.02 -5.49
C ASP A 185 -4.95 5.04 -5.44
N LEU A 186 -4.69 4.45 -4.26
CA LEU A 186 -3.72 3.38 -4.15
C LEU A 186 -4.15 2.14 -4.95
N VAL A 187 -5.41 1.73 -4.87
CA VAL A 187 -5.94 0.58 -5.65
C VAL A 187 -5.83 0.86 -7.15
N ARG A 188 -6.21 2.06 -7.62
CA ARG A 188 -6.06 2.47 -9.03
C ARG A 188 -4.59 2.43 -9.48
N THR A 189 -3.68 2.90 -8.61
CA THR A 189 -2.23 2.83 -8.86
C THR A 189 -1.76 1.39 -9.04
N LEU A 190 -2.15 0.50 -8.13
CA LEU A 190 -1.75 -0.91 -8.16
C LEU A 190 -2.34 -1.65 -9.38
N GLU A 191 -3.59 -1.39 -9.72
CA GLU A 191 -4.24 -1.93 -10.92
C GLU A 191 -3.48 -1.52 -12.18
N MET A 192 -3.21 -0.22 -12.32
CA MET A 192 -2.47 0.32 -13.46
C MET A 192 -1.09 -0.35 -13.59
N LEU A 193 -0.31 -0.43 -12.52
CA LEU A 193 1.02 -1.04 -12.53
C LEU A 193 0.98 -2.52 -12.90
N LEU A 194 -0.02 -3.27 -12.44
CA LEU A 194 -0.21 -4.68 -12.78
C LEU A 194 -0.62 -4.89 -14.24
N ARG A 195 -1.25 -3.89 -14.89
CA ARG A 195 -1.67 -3.93 -16.30
C ARG A 195 -0.64 -3.33 -17.26
N MET A 196 0.23 -2.45 -16.76
CA MET A 196 1.20 -1.72 -17.58
C MET A 196 2.28 -2.66 -18.14
N PRO A 197 2.60 -2.60 -19.45
CA PRO A 197 3.67 -3.41 -20.05
C PRO A 197 5.05 -3.09 -19.45
N GLU A 198 5.34 -1.83 -19.23
CA GLU A 198 6.62 -1.33 -18.72
C GLU A 198 6.39 -0.36 -17.54
N PRO A 199 6.10 -0.86 -16.33
CA PRO A 199 5.93 0.01 -15.16
C PRO A 199 7.28 0.54 -14.67
N PRO A 200 7.30 1.66 -13.94
CA PRO A 200 8.50 2.13 -13.26
C PRO A 200 8.97 1.10 -12.23
N ARG A 201 10.26 1.05 -11.96
CA ARG A 201 10.83 0.14 -10.95
C ARG A 201 10.42 0.48 -9.53
N LEU A 202 10.19 1.76 -9.25
CA LEU A 202 9.81 2.30 -7.94
C LEU A 202 8.81 3.44 -8.11
N LEU A 203 7.84 3.51 -7.20
CA LEU A 203 6.83 4.57 -7.15
C LEU A 203 6.51 4.96 -5.70
N HIS A 204 6.49 6.27 -5.40
CA HIS A 204 5.88 6.80 -4.19
C HIS A 204 4.38 7.02 -4.43
N ALA A 205 3.53 6.33 -3.68
CA ALA A 205 2.08 6.54 -3.75
C ALA A 205 1.67 7.54 -2.65
N VAL A 206 1.57 8.82 -3.03
CA VAL A 206 1.22 9.94 -2.15
C VAL A 206 0.24 10.88 -2.85
N ASP A 207 -0.61 11.54 -2.06
CA ASP A 207 -1.55 12.56 -2.56
C ASP A 207 -0.83 13.90 -2.88
N GLU A 208 -1.61 14.90 -3.30
CA GLU A 208 -1.08 16.19 -3.75
C GLU A 208 -0.83 17.17 -2.59
N SER A 209 -1.23 16.81 -1.36
CA SER A 209 -1.25 17.75 -0.23
C SER A 209 -0.52 17.18 0.99
N PRO A 210 0.82 17.07 0.95
CA PRO A 210 1.56 16.87 2.18
C PRO A 210 1.27 18.04 3.13
N ALA A 211 0.97 17.72 4.39
CA ALA A 211 0.55 18.75 5.35
C ALA A 211 1.06 18.44 6.76
N PRO A 212 1.27 19.49 7.60
CA PRO A 212 1.43 19.30 9.03
C PRO A 212 0.24 18.55 9.61
N LEU A 213 0.48 17.69 10.61
CA LEU A 213 -0.60 16.90 11.22
C LEU A 213 -1.66 17.79 11.87
N GLY A 214 -1.24 18.94 12.44
CA GLY A 214 -2.14 19.94 13.00
C GLY A 214 -3.19 20.45 12.03
N ASP A 215 -2.81 20.73 10.78
CA ASP A 215 -3.74 21.18 9.74
C ASP A 215 -4.80 20.11 9.44
N VAL A 216 -4.35 18.84 9.40
CA VAL A 216 -5.23 17.70 9.12
C VAL A 216 -6.21 17.45 10.24
N VAL A 217 -5.74 17.42 11.51
CA VAL A 217 -6.64 17.18 12.66
C VAL A 217 -7.57 18.37 12.89
N THR A 218 -7.14 19.62 12.60
CA THR A 218 -7.97 20.80 12.64
C THR A 218 -9.09 20.72 11.60
N PHE A 219 -8.78 20.33 10.38
CA PHE A 219 -9.79 20.08 9.34
C PHE A 219 -10.80 19.03 9.79
N ILE A 220 -10.32 17.86 10.24
CA ILE A 220 -11.18 16.76 10.69
C ILE A 220 -12.06 17.20 11.87
N ALA A 221 -11.50 17.90 12.86
CA ALA A 221 -12.23 18.37 14.03
C ALA A 221 -13.38 19.32 13.64
N ARG A 222 -13.11 20.22 12.70
CA ARG A 222 -14.13 21.13 12.16
C ARG A 222 -15.25 20.35 11.46
N GLU A 223 -14.94 19.42 10.60
CA GLU A 223 -15.94 18.60 9.88
C GLU A 223 -16.76 17.70 10.82
N LEU A 224 -16.17 17.28 11.94
CA LEU A 224 -16.85 16.48 12.98
C LEU A 224 -17.61 17.33 14.01
N GLY A 225 -17.40 18.66 14.05
CA GLY A 225 -17.97 19.52 15.07
C GLY A 225 -17.41 19.27 16.48
N VAL A 226 -16.13 18.87 16.60
CA VAL A 226 -15.47 18.59 17.88
C VAL A 226 -14.26 19.50 18.11
N ALA A 227 -13.75 19.55 19.35
CA ALA A 227 -12.54 20.30 19.65
C ALA A 227 -11.31 19.73 18.93
N VAL A 228 -10.40 20.61 18.52
CA VAL A 228 -9.12 20.22 17.94
C VAL A 228 -8.28 19.51 19.00
N PRO A 229 -7.68 18.34 18.69
CA PRO A 229 -6.77 17.66 19.60
C PRO A 229 -5.63 18.57 20.07
N PRO A 230 -5.21 18.49 21.36
CA PRO A 230 -4.09 19.28 21.86
C PRO A 230 -2.78 19.00 21.11
N ASP A 231 -1.92 20.02 21.02
CA ASP A 231 -0.58 19.89 20.46
C ASP A 231 0.38 19.26 21.48
N ILE A 232 1.18 18.29 21.00
CA ILE A 232 2.37 17.83 21.70
C ILE A 232 3.55 18.58 21.12
N ALA A 233 3.94 19.70 21.75
CA ALA A 233 5.06 20.49 21.31
C ALA A 233 6.35 19.64 21.16
N SER A 234 6.98 19.75 20.01
CA SER A 234 8.29 19.13 19.73
C SER A 234 9.30 20.21 19.34
N ALA A 235 10.49 20.18 19.91
CA ALA A 235 11.57 21.12 19.56
C ALA A 235 12.02 20.90 18.09
N GLU A 236 11.96 19.65 17.62
CA GLU A 236 12.28 19.27 16.24
C GLU A 236 11.11 18.50 15.64
N PRO A 237 10.25 19.15 14.84
CA PRO A 237 9.12 18.49 14.21
C PRO A 237 9.52 17.31 13.36
N GLY A 238 8.93 16.14 13.63
CA GLY A 238 9.19 14.92 12.91
C GLY A 238 8.59 14.88 11.51
N GLY A 239 8.90 13.80 10.78
CA GLY A 239 8.31 13.48 9.48
C GLY A 239 8.99 14.15 8.30
N PHE A 240 8.62 13.69 7.11
CA PHE A 240 9.19 14.13 5.82
C PHE A 240 8.06 14.50 4.86
N VAL A 241 8.44 15.13 3.75
CA VAL A 241 7.56 15.32 2.59
C VAL A 241 8.05 14.40 1.48
N TYR A 242 7.14 13.69 0.84
CA TYR A 242 7.43 12.84 -0.32
C TYR A 242 6.88 13.48 -1.60
N ASP A 243 7.63 13.33 -2.69
CA ASP A 243 7.20 13.76 -4.01
C ASP A 243 6.24 12.73 -4.61
N GLY A 244 5.06 13.16 -5.02
CA GLY A 244 4.04 12.36 -5.70
C GLY A 244 3.92 12.68 -7.20
N THR A 245 4.88 13.39 -7.80
CA THR A 245 4.81 13.80 -9.19
C THR A 245 4.69 12.61 -10.14
N LEU A 246 5.42 11.53 -9.89
CA LEU A 246 5.38 10.35 -10.74
C LEU A 246 4.01 9.66 -10.71
N VAL A 247 3.43 9.40 -9.54
CA VAL A 247 2.10 8.77 -9.46
C VAL A 247 1.01 9.62 -10.11
N ARG A 248 1.07 10.95 -9.93
CA ARG A 248 0.13 11.88 -10.58
C ARG A 248 0.29 11.89 -12.10
N SER A 249 1.51 11.90 -12.61
CA SER A 249 1.74 11.87 -14.05
C SER A 249 1.23 10.59 -14.71
N MET A 250 1.21 9.48 -13.98
CA MET A 250 0.74 8.18 -14.46
C MET A 250 -0.77 8.03 -14.36
N LEU A 251 -1.39 8.46 -13.27
CA LEU A 251 -2.84 8.36 -13.05
C LEU A 251 -3.64 9.50 -13.73
N GLY A 252 -2.97 10.59 -14.08
CA GLY A 252 -3.58 11.82 -14.55
C GLY A 252 -4.22 12.60 -13.40
N ARG A 253 -5.30 12.09 -12.83
CA ARG A 253 -6.02 12.72 -11.70
C ARG A 253 -6.24 11.71 -10.58
N LEU A 254 -6.01 12.15 -9.33
CA LEU A 254 -6.42 11.42 -8.15
C LEU A 254 -7.93 11.66 -7.89
N ASP A 255 -8.64 10.65 -7.39
CA ASP A 255 -10.03 10.79 -6.97
C ASP A 255 -10.12 11.59 -5.67
N TYR A 256 -9.09 11.45 -4.82
CA TYR A 256 -8.93 12.16 -3.57
C TYR A 256 -7.59 12.89 -3.55
N PRO A 257 -7.47 14.03 -4.27
CA PRO A 257 -6.20 14.72 -4.45
C PRO A 257 -5.61 15.29 -3.15
N THR A 258 -6.45 15.60 -2.16
CA THR A 258 -5.99 16.06 -0.86
C THR A 258 -6.69 15.33 0.29
N TYR A 259 -6.15 15.48 1.49
CA TYR A 259 -6.77 14.94 2.70
C TYR A 259 -8.18 15.53 2.97
N ARG A 260 -8.48 16.71 2.40
CA ARG A 260 -9.77 17.39 2.63
C ARG A 260 -10.90 16.60 1.98
N GLU A 261 -10.78 16.30 0.69
CA GLU A 261 -11.78 15.51 -0.04
C GLU A 261 -11.91 14.11 0.56
N GLY A 262 -10.79 13.47 0.90
CA GLY A 262 -10.80 12.11 1.43
C GLY A 262 -11.46 12.03 2.81
N TYR A 263 -11.10 12.89 3.76
CA TYR A 263 -11.73 12.85 5.09
C TYR A 263 -13.17 13.37 5.07
N ALA A 264 -13.50 14.36 4.24
CA ALA A 264 -14.89 14.80 4.08
C ALA A 264 -15.78 13.64 3.58
N ALA A 265 -15.32 12.89 2.56
CA ALA A 265 -16.04 11.72 2.05
C ALA A 265 -16.20 10.61 3.12
N MET A 266 -15.15 10.34 3.91
CA MET A 266 -15.20 9.35 5.00
C MET A 266 -16.20 9.74 6.10
N ILE A 267 -16.24 11.03 6.46
CA ILE A 267 -17.16 11.55 7.49
C ILE A 267 -18.60 11.48 7.00
N ALA A 268 -18.86 11.92 5.77
CA ALA A 268 -20.19 11.82 5.17
C ALA A 268 -20.68 10.36 5.05
N GLY A 269 -19.81 9.42 4.63
CA GLY A 269 -20.14 8.01 4.55
C GLY A 269 -20.30 7.30 5.89
N SER A 270 -19.82 7.89 7.00
CA SER A 270 -20.02 7.35 8.35
C SER A 270 -21.30 7.83 9.00
N ALA A 271 -21.98 8.82 8.42
CA ALA A 271 -23.24 9.38 8.92
C ALA A 271 -24.48 8.77 8.26
N ALA A 272 -24.30 7.96 7.21
CA ALA A 272 -25.32 7.20 6.51
C ALA A 272 -25.38 5.76 7.01
#